data_e37ae28ff54200c7822ff3addaaf1315
#
_entry.id   e37ae28ff54200c7822ff3addaaf1315
#
_cell.length_a   1.000
_cell.length_b   1.000
_cell.length_c   1.000
_cell.angle_alpha   90.00
_cell.angle_beta   90.00
_cell.angle_gamma   90.00
#
_symmetry.space_group_name_H-M   'P 1'
#
loop_
_entity.id
_entity.type
_entity.pdbx_description
1 polymer ?
#
loop_
_entity_poly.entity_id
_entity_poly.type
_entity_poly.pdbx_seq_one_letter_code
_entity_poly.pdbx_strand_id
1 'polypeptide(L)'
;MGRAHAEFLHKPPPFGPSPRPPPALIMVPMERVEESAVSDTGIPAPSPLTIREWPESERPREKLLKRGAHALSDAELLALLLGSGIPGCSAVAMACSLLKDFGSLRDLLNARLSRWRRKGVGKARYAAVQAAVELAKRHLHEQMSLGSPLSSPQATYRYLQAQLRDRPYEVFCCLYLDNRHRLIAFEELFRGTVDCAQVHPREVLRQALLHDATSLIIAHNHPSGALEPSPADDFITRRLKELLALMDVRLVDHIIVGDSRCYSFAEHGLL
;
A
#
# COMPACT_ATOMS: atom_id res chain seq x y z
N MET A 1 -26.11 20.46 -63.88
CA MET A 1 -25.96 21.63 -62.99
C MET A 1 -25.63 21.07 -61.60
N GLY A 2 -24.46 20.90 -61.12
CA GLY A 2 -23.29 21.73 -61.13
C GLY A 2 -23.23 22.52 -59.80
N ARG A 3 -22.46 22.05 -58.80
CA ARG A 3 -21.49 22.87 -58.08
C ARG A 3 -20.80 22.05 -56.99
N ALA A 4 -19.49 22.01 -57.11
CA ALA A 4 -18.51 21.52 -56.18
C ALA A 4 -18.48 22.37 -54.90
N HIS A 5 -18.23 21.75 -53.74
CA HIS A 5 -17.71 22.45 -52.58
C HIS A 5 -16.33 21.91 -52.22
N ALA A 6 -15.39 22.86 -52.21
CA ALA A 6 -13.97 22.71 -52.04
C ALA A 6 -13.59 22.29 -50.64
N GLU A 7 -12.66 21.35 -50.56
CA GLU A 7 -11.88 20.99 -49.37
C GLU A 7 -11.00 22.15 -48.92
N PHE A 8 -11.15 22.59 -47.67
CA PHE A 8 -10.16 23.43 -46.99
C PHE A 8 -9.18 22.55 -46.18
N LEU A 9 -8.11 22.19 -46.84
CA LEU A 9 -6.93 21.62 -46.21
C LEU A 9 -6.23 22.70 -45.36
N HIS A 10 -6.35 22.60 -44.05
CA HIS A 10 -5.57 23.41 -43.11
C HIS A 10 -4.15 22.81 -43.01
N LYS A 11 -3.17 23.52 -43.62
CA LYS A 11 -1.74 23.25 -43.40
C LYS A 11 -1.35 23.61 -41.93
N PRO A 12 -0.62 22.74 -41.22
CA PRO A 12 -0.04 23.12 -39.92
C PRO A 12 1.07 24.18 -40.13
N PRO A 13 1.27 25.06 -39.11
CA PRO A 13 2.32 26.08 -39.18
C PRO A 13 3.72 25.46 -39.11
N PRO A 14 4.75 26.12 -39.64
CA PRO A 14 6.12 25.63 -39.67
C PRO A 14 6.71 25.57 -38.24
N PHE A 15 7.43 24.51 -37.95
CA PHE A 15 8.19 24.29 -36.74
C PHE A 15 9.13 25.47 -36.46
N GLY A 16 8.98 26.08 -35.28
CA GLY A 16 9.94 27.04 -34.77
C GLY A 16 11.29 26.36 -34.41
N PRO A 17 12.38 27.16 -34.33
CA PRO A 17 13.71 26.61 -34.10
C PRO A 17 13.78 25.87 -32.75
N SER A 18 14.38 24.67 -32.77
CA SER A 18 14.61 23.83 -31.60
C SER A 18 15.45 24.55 -30.52
N PRO A 19 15.19 24.34 -29.22
CA PRO A 19 15.98 24.95 -28.16
C PRO A 19 17.43 24.46 -28.22
N ARG A 20 18.38 25.42 -28.07
CA ARG A 20 19.81 25.13 -27.99
C ARG A 20 20.10 24.18 -26.83
N PRO A 21 21.03 23.24 -27.00
CA PRO A 21 21.48 22.42 -25.87
C PRO A 21 22.16 23.26 -24.80
N PRO A 22 22.04 22.88 -23.53
CA PRO A 22 22.71 23.58 -22.44
C PRO A 22 24.24 23.54 -22.63
N PRO A 23 24.98 24.56 -22.14
CA PRO A 23 26.42 24.59 -22.26
C PRO A 23 27.06 23.42 -21.56
N ALA A 24 28.06 22.82 -22.22
CA ALA A 24 28.84 21.72 -21.70
C ALA A 24 29.43 22.10 -20.33
N LEU A 25 29.18 21.26 -19.31
CA LEU A 25 29.89 21.35 -18.03
C LEU A 25 31.39 21.14 -18.30
N ILE A 26 32.17 22.16 -18.07
CA ILE A 26 33.63 22.08 -18.05
C ILE A 26 33.98 21.19 -16.85
N MET A 27 34.39 19.96 -17.11
CA MET A 27 35.01 19.11 -16.11
C MET A 27 36.34 19.74 -15.71
N VAL A 28 36.40 20.31 -14.52
CA VAL A 28 37.67 20.67 -13.86
C VAL A 28 38.32 19.34 -13.45
N PRO A 29 39.60 19.08 -13.81
CA PRO A 29 40.26 17.87 -13.34
C PRO A 29 40.36 17.92 -11.81
N MET A 30 39.80 16.91 -11.14
CA MET A 30 40.13 16.68 -9.73
C MET A 30 41.60 16.30 -9.64
N GLU A 31 42.42 17.22 -9.14
CA GLU A 31 43.77 16.86 -8.69
C GLU A 31 43.68 15.73 -7.68
N ARG A 32 44.42 14.67 -7.91
CA ARG A 32 44.63 13.60 -6.94
C ARG A 32 45.26 14.23 -5.70
N VAL A 33 44.49 14.33 -4.64
CA VAL A 33 45.01 14.51 -3.31
C VAL A 33 45.75 13.20 -3.01
N GLU A 34 47.07 13.28 -2.99
CA GLU A 34 47.93 12.18 -2.50
C GLU A 34 47.51 11.91 -1.06
N GLU A 35 46.94 10.75 -0.83
CA GLU A 35 46.65 10.20 0.48
C GLU A 35 47.98 9.96 1.17
N SER A 36 48.43 10.94 1.94
CA SER A 36 49.58 10.78 2.82
C SER A 36 49.27 9.65 3.79
N ALA A 37 50.08 8.59 3.74
CA ALA A 37 50.05 7.47 4.63
C ALA A 37 50.03 7.94 6.08
N VAL A 38 48.83 7.91 6.68
CA VAL A 38 48.65 8.07 8.14
C VAL A 38 49.07 6.73 8.75
N SER A 39 50.13 6.78 9.55
CA SER A 39 50.68 5.70 10.33
C SER A 39 49.60 4.84 10.96
N ASP A 40 49.72 3.53 10.74
CA ASP A 40 49.03 2.44 11.43
C ASP A 40 49.24 2.51 12.96
N THR A 41 48.48 3.32 13.63
CA THR A 41 48.26 3.20 15.06
C THR A 41 47.15 2.18 15.22
N GLY A 42 47.53 0.93 15.49
CA GLY A 42 46.67 -0.24 15.63
C GLY A 42 45.64 -0.15 16.77
N ILE A 43 44.82 0.88 16.75
CA ILE A 43 43.61 0.96 17.59
C ILE A 43 42.50 0.31 16.74
N PRO A 44 42.04 -0.90 17.12
CA PRO A 44 40.93 -1.50 16.39
C PRO A 44 39.75 -0.55 16.45
N ALA A 45 39.09 -0.32 15.30
CA ALA A 45 37.87 0.47 15.25
C ALA A 45 36.91 -0.03 16.34
N PRO A 46 36.32 0.85 17.18
CA PRO A 46 35.48 0.43 18.27
C PRO A 46 34.34 -0.45 17.72
N SER A 47 34.25 -1.67 18.24
CA SER A 47 33.16 -2.57 17.89
C SER A 47 31.85 -1.86 18.15
N PRO A 48 30.86 -1.92 17.24
CA PRO A 48 29.57 -1.25 17.46
C PRO A 48 28.97 -1.74 18.76
N LEU A 49 28.61 -0.80 19.65
CA LEU A 49 28.01 -1.07 20.94
C LEU A 49 26.84 -2.05 20.79
N THR A 50 26.83 -3.08 21.63
CA THR A 50 25.66 -3.98 21.70
C THR A 50 24.47 -3.20 22.30
N ILE A 51 23.23 -3.59 21.98
CA ILE A 51 22.04 -2.94 22.55
C ILE A 51 22.04 -2.99 24.09
N ARG A 52 22.72 -3.96 24.70
CA ARG A 52 22.85 -4.08 26.16
C ARG A 52 23.72 -2.97 26.78
N GLU A 53 24.62 -2.39 26.02
CA GLU A 53 25.50 -1.30 26.42
C GLU A 53 24.84 0.08 26.24
N TRP A 54 23.68 0.13 25.57
CA TRP A 54 22.92 1.36 25.42
C TRP A 54 22.30 1.78 26.77
N PRO A 55 22.08 3.08 26.98
CA PRO A 55 21.26 3.54 28.11
C PRO A 55 19.91 2.81 28.11
N GLU A 56 19.43 2.39 29.25
CA GLU A 56 18.20 1.61 29.38
C GLU A 56 17.01 2.28 28.67
N SER A 57 16.89 3.61 28.79
CA SER A 57 15.83 4.40 28.16
C SER A 57 15.85 4.37 26.63
N GLU A 58 16.96 4.01 26.02
CA GLU A 58 17.15 4.00 24.57
C GLU A 58 17.11 2.58 23.97
N ARG A 59 17.05 1.55 24.81
CA ARG A 59 16.88 0.17 24.35
C ARG A 59 15.45 0.00 23.80
N PRO A 60 15.24 -0.55 22.59
CA PRO A 60 13.92 -0.59 21.95
C PRO A 60 12.81 -1.21 22.81
N ARG A 61 13.10 -2.29 23.55
CA ARG A 61 12.11 -2.95 24.41
C ARG A 61 11.70 -2.06 25.59
N GLU A 62 12.66 -1.51 26.29
CA GLU A 62 12.46 -0.63 27.44
C GLU A 62 11.79 0.68 27.02
N LYS A 63 12.20 1.22 25.86
CA LYS A 63 11.60 2.40 25.25
C LYS A 63 10.13 2.16 24.89
N LEU A 64 9.80 1.01 24.28
CA LEU A 64 8.42 0.63 24.00
C LEU A 64 7.57 0.56 25.27
N LEU A 65 8.09 -0.11 26.33
CA LEU A 65 7.36 -0.30 27.58
C LEU A 65 7.14 1.02 28.35
N LYS A 66 8.11 1.93 28.31
CA LYS A 66 8.05 3.20 29.06
C LYS A 66 7.34 4.31 28.28
N ARG A 67 7.49 4.38 26.96
CA ARG A 67 7.02 5.50 26.13
C ARG A 67 5.97 5.12 25.06
N GLY A 68 5.67 3.82 24.92
CA GLY A 68 4.74 3.31 23.92
C GLY A 68 5.38 3.16 22.52
N ALA A 69 4.67 2.45 21.63
CA ALA A 69 5.18 2.11 20.30
C ALA A 69 5.42 3.33 19.39
N HIS A 70 4.65 4.42 19.58
CA HIS A 70 4.77 5.65 18.80
C HIS A 70 6.13 6.38 18.98
N ALA A 71 6.85 6.06 20.07
CA ALA A 71 8.16 6.65 20.35
C ALA A 71 9.32 5.91 19.64
N LEU A 72 9.04 4.78 18.98
CA LEU A 72 10.05 3.97 18.31
C LEU A 72 10.08 4.31 16.82
N SER A 73 11.28 4.26 16.25
CA SER A 73 11.47 4.28 14.79
C SER A 73 11.06 2.94 14.15
N ASP A 74 10.82 2.93 12.84
CA ASP A 74 10.53 1.70 12.09
C ASP A 74 11.62 0.64 12.28
N ALA A 75 12.88 1.05 12.34
CA ALA A 75 14.01 0.15 12.59
C ALA A 75 13.96 -0.46 14.00
N GLU A 76 13.60 0.30 15.02
CA GLU A 76 13.46 -0.19 16.39
C GLU A 76 12.27 -1.15 16.52
N LEU A 77 11.13 -0.83 15.91
CA LEU A 77 9.95 -1.72 15.86
C LEU A 77 10.27 -3.03 15.13
N LEU A 78 10.92 -2.94 13.97
CA LEU A 78 11.34 -4.11 13.21
C LEU A 78 12.36 -4.95 14.02
N ALA A 79 13.31 -4.31 14.72
CA ALA A 79 14.28 -4.99 15.56
C ALA A 79 13.62 -5.82 16.69
N LEU A 80 12.52 -5.36 17.26
CA LEU A 80 11.74 -6.12 18.23
C LEU A 80 11.15 -7.40 17.63
N LEU A 81 10.64 -7.34 16.40
CA LEU A 81 10.12 -8.51 15.68
C LEU A 81 11.22 -9.48 15.24
N LEU A 82 12.40 -8.96 14.87
CA LEU A 82 13.58 -9.78 14.55
C LEU A 82 14.15 -10.48 15.78
N GLY A 83 13.90 -9.96 16.98
CA GLY A 83 14.26 -10.50 18.28
C GLY A 83 15.71 -10.26 18.67
N SER A 84 16.65 -10.87 18.01
CA SER A 84 18.09 -10.75 18.30
C SER A 84 18.90 -10.37 17.07
N GLY A 85 20.09 -9.80 17.29
CA GLY A 85 21.08 -9.62 16.23
C GLY A 85 21.79 -10.93 15.87
N ILE A 86 22.91 -10.78 15.19
CA ILE A 86 23.90 -11.82 14.92
C ILE A 86 25.26 -11.32 15.40
N PRO A 87 26.28 -12.17 15.55
CA PRO A 87 27.63 -11.72 15.90
C PRO A 87 28.10 -10.57 15.00
N GLY A 88 28.47 -9.45 15.61
CA GLY A 88 28.89 -8.23 14.92
C GLY A 88 27.79 -7.34 14.35
N CYS A 89 26.50 -7.69 14.51
CA CYS A 89 25.39 -6.88 14.02
C CYS A 89 24.19 -6.93 14.97
N SER A 90 23.84 -5.79 15.58
CA SER A 90 22.68 -5.71 16.48
C SER A 90 21.36 -5.90 15.71
N ALA A 91 20.27 -6.20 16.42
CA ALA A 91 18.94 -6.31 15.80
C ALA A 91 18.51 -4.99 15.13
N VAL A 92 18.84 -3.84 15.74
CA VAL A 92 18.54 -2.52 15.17
C VAL A 92 19.37 -2.26 13.91
N ALA A 93 20.69 -2.56 13.94
CA ALA A 93 21.54 -2.43 12.76
C ALA A 93 21.07 -3.33 11.61
N MET A 94 20.62 -4.54 11.93
CA MET A 94 20.03 -5.47 10.96
C MET A 94 18.72 -4.92 10.37
N ALA A 95 17.86 -4.35 11.20
CA ALA A 95 16.61 -3.72 10.77
C ALA A 95 16.87 -2.51 9.86
N CYS A 96 17.80 -1.63 10.23
CA CYS A 96 18.23 -0.51 9.38
C CYS A 96 18.74 -0.98 8.01
N SER A 97 19.56 -2.03 7.99
CA SER A 97 20.07 -2.60 6.74
C SER A 97 18.94 -3.17 5.87
N LEU A 98 17.96 -3.86 6.47
CA LEU A 98 16.79 -4.36 5.76
C LEU A 98 15.99 -3.21 5.15
N LEU A 99 15.63 -2.21 5.94
CA LEU A 99 14.87 -1.05 5.45
C LEU A 99 15.60 -0.33 4.30
N LYS A 100 16.92 -0.17 4.41
CA LYS A 100 17.73 0.40 3.33
C LYS A 100 17.68 -0.42 2.05
N ASP A 101 17.78 -1.76 2.14
CA ASP A 101 17.79 -2.64 0.97
C ASP A 101 16.42 -2.77 0.29
N PHE A 102 15.36 -2.67 1.05
CA PHE A 102 14.00 -2.71 0.51
C PHE A 102 13.49 -1.33 0.06
N GLY A 103 14.12 -0.24 0.53
CA GLY A 103 13.75 1.13 0.21
C GLY A 103 12.64 1.70 1.09
N SER A 104 11.68 0.89 1.51
CA SER A 104 10.59 1.30 2.39
C SER A 104 10.14 0.17 3.33
N LEU A 105 9.49 0.53 4.45
CA LEU A 105 8.83 -0.43 5.33
C LEU A 105 7.76 -1.23 4.58
N ARG A 106 7.01 -0.57 3.70
CA ARG A 106 5.98 -1.20 2.86
C ARG A 106 6.56 -2.30 1.98
N ASP A 107 7.62 -1.99 1.23
CA ASP A 107 8.26 -2.95 0.34
C ASP A 107 8.84 -4.14 1.10
N LEU A 108 9.37 -3.88 2.29
CA LEU A 108 9.88 -4.92 3.18
C LEU A 108 8.76 -5.84 3.66
N LEU A 109 7.64 -5.30 4.15
CA LEU A 109 6.52 -6.08 4.67
C LEU A 109 5.82 -6.91 3.59
N ASN A 110 5.77 -6.42 2.35
CA ASN A 110 5.15 -7.09 1.20
C ASN A 110 6.10 -8.03 0.44
N ALA A 111 7.37 -8.03 0.79
CA ALA A 111 8.37 -8.81 0.07
C ALA A 111 8.22 -10.31 0.29
N ARG A 112 8.41 -11.10 -0.76
CA ARG A 112 8.44 -12.57 -0.69
C ARG A 112 9.66 -13.05 0.08
N LEU A 113 9.55 -14.21 0.71
CA LEU A 113 10.64 -14.86 1.46
C LEU A 113 11.96 -14.92 0.68
N SER A 114 11.92 -15.09 -0.64
CA SER A 114 13.11 -15.15 -1.49
C SER A 114 13.98 -13.88 -1.41
N ARG A 115 13.35 -12.70 -1.25
CA ARG A 115 14.06 -11.41 -1.09
C ARG A 115 14.64 -11.20 0.31
N TRP A 116 14.15 -11.94 1.31
CA TRP A 116 14.62 -11.86 2.70
C TRP A 116 15.88 -12.67 2.97
N ARG A 117 16.34 -13.49 2.00
CA ARG A 117 17.48 -14.40 2.18
C ARG A 117 18.79 -13.64 2.32
N ARG A 118 19.25 -13.48 3.56
CA ARG A 118 20.57 -12.94 3.91
C ARG A 118 21.07 -13.53 5.22
N LYS A 119 22.36 -13.35 5.53
CA LYS A 119 22.96 -13.83 6.77
C LYS A 119 22.20 -13.27 7.97
N GLY A 120 21.73 -14.15 8.84
CA GLY A 120 20.98 -13.80 10.04
C GLY A 120 19.49 -13.53 9.84
N VAL A 121 18.97 -13.48 8.59
CA VAL A 121 17.54 -13.27 8.33
C VAL A 121 16.97 -14.51 7.64
N GLY A 122 16.54 -15.46 8.46
CA GLY A 122 15.98 -16.73 8.01
C GLY A 122 14.45 -16.77 8.02
N LYS A 123 13.92 -17.95 7.70
CA LYS A 123 12.48 -18.21 7.65
C LYS A 123 11.72 -17.80 8.92
N ALA A 124 12.31 -18.02 10.10
CA ALA A 124 11.66 -17.71 11.39
C ALA A 124 11.41 -16.20 11.56
N ARG A 125 12.39 -15.35 11.24
CA ARG A 125 12.24 -13.89 11.31
C ARG A 125 11.25 -13.36 10.28
N TYR A 126 11.31 -13.88 9.06
CA TYR A 126 10.29 -13.58 8.04
C TYR A 126 8.88 -13.94 8.53
N ALA A 127 8.70 -15.15 9.07
CA ALA A 127 7.42 -15.60 9.57
C ALA A 127 6.90 -14.73 10.74
N ALA A 128 7.77 -14.31 11.65
CA ALA A 128 7.40 -13.42 12.77
C ALA A 128 6.85 -12.07 12.24
N VAL A 129 7.51 -11.47 11.26
CA VAL A 129 7.06 -10.21 10.65
C VAL A 129 5.74 -10.40 9.90
N GLN A 130 5.60 -11.46 9.09
CA GLN A 130 4.35 -11.75 8.38
C GLN A 130 3.19 -12.06 9.32
N ALA A 131 3.45 -12.76 10.42
CA ALA A 131 2.44 -13.01 11.45
C ALA A 131 1.96 -11.71 12.12
N ALA A 132 2.87 -10.77 12.41
CA ALA A 132 2.49 -9.47 12.95
C ALA A 132 1.61 -8.66 11.98
N VAL A 133 1.93 -8.67 10.69
CA VAL A 133 1.12 -8.02 9.63
C VAL A 133 -0.27 -8.65 9.56
N GLU A 134 -0.35 -9.97 9.57
CA GLU A 134 -1.63 -10.69 9.52
C GLU A 134 -2.48 -10.46 10.77
N LEU A 135 -1.87 -10.44 11.97
CA LEU A 135 -2.59 -10.12 13.21
C LEU A 135 -3.17 -8.70 13.18
N ALA A 136 -2.41 -7.73 12.66
CA ALA A 136 -2.92 -6.37 12.50
C ALA A 136 -4.13 -6.31 11.55
N LYS A 137 -4.12 -7.06 10.43
CA LYS A 137 -5.25 -7.16 9.50
C LYS A 137 -6.47 -7.80 10.17
N ARG A 138 -6.28 -8.89 10.91
CA ARG A 138 -7.36 -9.55 11.65
C ARG A 138 -7.96 -8.65 12.73
N HIS A 139 -7.12 -7.92 13.44
CA HIS A 139 -7.59 -6.96 14.43
C HIS A 139 -8.49 -5.87 13.79
N LEU A 140 -8.09 -5.32 12.65
CA LEU A 140 -8.91 -4.37 11.90
C LEU A 140 -10.25 -5.00 11.44
N HIS A 141 -10.22 -6.25 10.99
CA HIS A 141 -11.43 -6.99 10.62
C HIS A 141 -12.36 -7.20 11.82
N GLU A 142 -11.82 -7.59 12.96
CA GLU A 142 -12.58 -7.75 14.21
C GLU A 142 -13.26 -6.45 14.65
N GLN A 143 -12.55 -5.32 14.59
CA GLN A 143 -13.12 -4.01 14.89
C GLN A 143 -14.32 -3.67 14.01
N MET A 144 -14.31 -4.09 12.75
CA MET A 144 -15.42 -3.90 11.80
C MET A 144 -16.59 -4.85 12.08
N SER A 145 -16.31 -6.07 12.58
CA SER A 145 -17.30 -7.15 12.78
C SER A 145 -17.96 -7.10 14.16
N LEU A 146 -17.25 -6.65 15.21
CA LEU A 146 -17.70 -6.69 16.63
C LEU A 146 -18.78 -5.67 17.00
N GLY A 147 -19.67 -5.34 16.08
CA GLY A 147 -20.96 -4.72 16.43
C GLY A 147 -20.99 -3.21 16.53
N SER A 148 -19.92 -2.52 16.24
CA SER A 148 -20.05 -1.09 15.92
C SER A 148 -20.49 -0.97 14.47
N PRO A 149 -21.59 -0.21 14.19
CA PRO A 149 -21.89 0.18 12.81
C PRO A 149 -20.61 0.71 12.17
N LEU A 150 -20.46 0.62 10.86
CA LEU A 150 -19.34 1.30 10.15
C LEU A 150 -19.35 2.76 10.59
N SER A 151 -18.68 3.03 11.74
CA SER A 151 -18.88 4.23 12.54
C SER A 151 -18.29 5.48 11.89
N SER A 152 -17.48 5.28 10.87
CA SER A 152 -16.97 6.38 10.05
C SER A 152 -16.44 5.85 8.70
N PRO A 153 -16.54 6.65 7.62
CA PRO A 153 -15.90 6.34 6.35
C PRO A 153 -14.40 6.01 6.50
N GLN A 154 -13.71 6.69 7.40
CA GLN A 154 -12.29 6.51 7.66
C GLN A 154 -11.94 5.12 8.19
N ALA A 155 -12.80 4.50 9.00
CA ALA A 155 -12.59 3.12 9.47
C ALA A 155 -12.67 2.14 8.28
N THR A 156 -13.66 2.32 7.41
CA THR A 156 -13.81 1.53 6.17
C THR A 156 -12.60 1.71 5.26
N TYR A 157 -12.12 2.94 5.06
CA TYR A 157 -10.93 3.21 4.23
C TYR A 157 -9.69 2.53 4.78
N ARG A 158 -9.41 2.63 6.10
CA ARG A 158 -8.28 1.95 6.73
C ARG A 158 -8.35 0.43 6.55
N TYR A 159 -9.54 -0.14 6.73
CA TYR A 159 -9.75 -1.56 6.54
C TYR A 159 -9.48 -1.97 5.09
N LEU A 160 -10.09 -1.29 4.12
CA LEU A 160 -9.90 -1.58 2.70
C LEU A 160 -8.46 -1.38 2.25
N GLN A 161 -7.79 -0.33 2.71
CA GLN A 161 -6.36 -0.13 2.45
C GLN A 161 -5.51 -1.28 2.99
N ALA A 162 -5.78 -1.75 4.19
CA ALA A 162 -5.05 -2.89 4.77
C ALA A 162 -5.26 -4.20 3.98
N GLN A 163 -6.42 -4.37 3.34
CA GLN A 163 -6.74 -5.57 2.55
C GLN A 163 -6.25 -5.47 1.09
N LEU A 164 -6.40 -4.33 0.45
CA LEU A 164 -6.32 -4.21 -1.01
C LEU A 164 -5.09 -3.44 -1.53
N ARG A 165 -4.59 -2.43 -0.79
CA ARG A 165 -3.57 -1.50 -1.27
C ARG A 165 -2.33 -2.16 -1.86
N ASP A 166 -1.91 -3.27 -1.26
CA ASP A 166 -0.65 -3.93 -1.61
C ASP A 166 -0.84 -5.11 -2.60
N ARG A 167 -2.03 -5.24 -3.18
CA ARG A 167 -2.29 -6.24 -4.22
C ARG A 167 -1.63 -5.81 -5.53
N PRO A 168 -0.83 -6.69 -6.17
CA PRO A 168 -0.14 -6.37 -7.43
C PRO A 168 -1.05 -6.43 -8.67
N TYR A 169 -2.32 -6.74 -8.48
CA TYR A 169 -3.36 -6.83 -9.49
C TYR A 169 -4.64 -6.20 -8.94
N GLU A 170 -5.53 -5.84 -9.84
CA GLU A 170 -6.84 -5.31 -9.46
C GLU A 170 -7.69 -6.41 -8.80
N VAL A 171 -8.29 -6.09 -7.67
CA VAL A 171 -9.22 -6.95 -6.94
C VAL A 171 -10.51 -6.18 -6.71
N PHE A 172 -11.61 -6.73 -7.17
CA PHE A 172 -12.93 -6.22 -6.82
C PHE A 172 -13.49 -7.04 -5.67
N CYS A 173 -13.92 -6.35 -4.63
CA CYS A 173 -14.42 -6.96 -3.40
C CYS A 173 -15.74 -6.33 -2.95
N CYS A 174 -16.42 -7.06 -2.07
CA CYS A 174 -17.69 -6.65 -1.47
C CYS A 174 -17.61 -6.74 0.06
N LEU A 175 -18.16 -5.73 0.73
CA LEU A 175 -18.46 -5.71 2.16
C LEU A 175 -19.96 -5.86 2.32
N TYR A 176 -20.40 -6.96 2.88
CA TYR A 176 -21.80 -7.29 3.14
C TYR A 176 -22.18 -6.78 4.51
N LEU A 177 -23.26 -6.01 4.61
CA LEU A 177 -23.65 -5.32 5.82
C LEU A 177 -25.07 -5.68 6.25
N ASP A 178 -25.28 -5.74 7.55
CA ASP A 178 -26.62 -5.88 8.13
C ASP A 178 -27.39 -4.54 8.16
N ASN A 179 -28.60 -4.58 8.68
CA ASN A 179 -29.49 -3.40 8.81
C ASN A 179 -28.95 -2.31 9.76
N ARG A 180 -27.92 -2.61 10.55
CA ARG A 180 -27.20 -1.67 11.42
C ARG A 180 -25.86 -1.26 10.85
N HIS A 181 -25.59 -1.54 9.58
CA HIS A 181 -24.32 -1.31 8.91
C HIS A 181 -23.11 -2.00 9.57
N ARG A 182 -23.29 -3.15 10.19
CA ARG A 182 -22.20 -3.97 10.72
C ARG A 182 -21.74 -4.92 9.62
N LEU A 183 -20.45 -5.16 9.56
CA LEU A 183 -19.87 -6.08 8.59
C LEU A 183 -20.28 -7.52 8.91
N ILE A 184 -20.98 -8.17 7.98
CA ILE A 184 -21.32 -9.60 8.01
C ILE A 184 -20.15 -10.39 7.42
N ALA A 185 -19.72 -10.01 6.21
CA ALA A 185 -18.63 -10.67 5.48
C ALA A 185 -17.88 -9.69 4.58
N PHE A 186 -16.63 -10.04 4.28
CA PHE A 186 -15.79 -9.39 3.27
C PHE A 186 -15.34 -10.48 2.28
N GLU A 187 -15.57 -10.26 1.00
CA GLU A 187 -15.17 -11.22 -0.04
C GLU A 187 -14.48 -10.54 -1.23
N GLU A 188 -13.36 -11.11 -1.66
CA GLU A 188 -12.73 -10.80 -2.94
C GLU A 188 -13.44 -11.59 -4.03
N LEU A 189 -14.29 -10.97 -4.84
CA LEU A 189 -15.11 -11.66 -5.83
C LEU A 189 -14.43 -11.83 -7.18
N PHE A 190 -13.74 -10.78 -7.64
CA PHE A 190 -13.12 -10.81 -8.97
C PHE A 190 -11.69 -10.33 -8.89
N ARG A 191 -10.84 -10.96 -9.72
CA ARG A 191 -9.45 -10.57 -9.93
C ARG A 191 -9.27 -10.19 -11.38
N GLY A 192 -8.82 -8.97 -11.61
CA GLY A 192 -8.47 -8.49 -12.94
C GLY A 192 -7.07 -8.92 -13.37
N THR A 193 -6.82 -8.80 -14.65
CA THR A 193 -5.49 -8.64 -15.23
C THR A 193 -5.02 -7.19 -14.98
N VAL A 194 -3.86 -6.80 -15.50
CA VAL A 194 -3.25 -5.47 -15.23
C VAL A 194 -4.19 -4.29 -15.57
N ASP A 195 -5.20 -4.51 -16.42
CA ASP A 195 -6.02 -3.43 -16.99
C ASP A 195 -7.51 -3.45 -16.63
N CYS A 196 -8.09 -4.57 -16.16
CA CYS A 196 -9.52 -4.62 -15.83
C CYS A 196 -9.92 -5.90 -15.09
N ALA A 197 -10.76 -5.78 -14.06
CA ALA A 197 -11.50 -6.88 -13.46
C ALA A 197 -12.89 -6.97 -14.12
N GLN A 198 -13.20 -8.10 -14.77
CA GLN A 198 -14.55 -8.30 -15.30
C GLN A 198 -15.52 -8.61 -14.17
N VAL A 199 -16.30 -7.62 -13.75
CA VAL A 199 -17.31 -7.76 -12.71
C VAL A 199 -18.61 -8.31 -13.28
N HIS A 200 -19.11 -9.39 -12.70
CA HIS A 200 -20.38 -9.99 -13.05
C HIS A 200 -21.47 -9.62 -12.03
N PRO A 201 -22.42 -8.71 -12.35
CA PRO A 201 -23.44 -8.22 -11.41
C PRO A 201 -24.28 -9.33 -10.76
N ARG A 202 -24.59 -10.39 -11.51
CA ARG A 202 -25.35 -11.54 -10.98
C ARG A 202 -24.62 -12.23 -9.82
N GLU A 203 -23.29 -12.27 -9.86
CA GLU A 203 -22.50 -12.91 -8.80
C GLU A 203 -22.48 -12.05 -7.55
N VAL A 204 -22.34 -10.73 -7.69
CA VAL A 204 -22.45 -9.78 -6.57
C VAL A 204 -23.81 -9.91 -5.87
N LEU A 205 -24.90 -9.96 -6.66
CA LEU A 205 -26.25 -10.15 -6.14
C LEU A 205 -26.40 -11.50 -5.44
N ARG A 206 -25.92 -12.57 -6.06
CA ARG A 206 -25.99 -13.92 -5.49
C ARG A 206 -25.34 -13.99 -4.11
N GLN A 207 -24.15 -13.41 -3.96
CA GLN A 207 -23.44 -13.37 -2.69
C GLN A 207 -24.12 -12.46 -1.68
N ALA A 208 -24.69 -11.34 -2.10
CA ALA A 208 -25.45 -10.46 -1.21
C ALA A 208 -26.65 -11.19 -0.57
N LEU A 209 -27.35 -11.99 -1.37
CA LEU A 209 -28.48 -12.81 -0.88
C LEU A 209 -28.02 -13.97 0.01
N LEU A 210 -26.90 -14.63 -0.32
CA LEU A 210 -26.34 -15.72 0.51
C LEU A 210 -25.91 -15.25 1.90
N HIS A 211 -25.48 -14.00 2.02
CA HIS A 211 -25.11 -13.38 3.29
C HIS A 211 -26.28 -12.70 4.02
N ASP A 212 -27.49 -12.77 3.49
CA ASP A 212 -28.63 -12.02 4.03
C ASP A 212 -28.33 -10.53 4.24
N ALA A 213 -27.53 -9.96 3.33
CA ALA A 213 -27.07 -8.58 3.42
C ALA A 213 -28.21 -7.60 3.07
N THR A 214 -28.42 -6.60 3.92
CA THR A 214 -29.37 -5.51 3.65
C THR A 214 -28.71 -4.33 2.94
N SER A 215 -27.40 -4.26 3.01
CA SER A 215 -26.63 -3.25 2.28
C SER A 215 -25.23 -3.73 1.94
N LEU A 216 -24.61 -3.07 0.96
CA LEU A 216 -23.36 -3.47 0.37
C LEU A 216 -22.45 -2.25 0.13
N ILE A 217 -21.17 -2.39 0.43
CA ILE A 217 -20.13 -1.52 -0.09
C ILE A 217 -19.31 -2.35 -1.06
N ILE A 218 -19.09 -1.83 -2.26
CA ILE A 218 -18.16 -2.42 -3.22
C ILE A 218 -16.85 -1.64 -3.20
N ALA A 219 -15.74 -2.32 -3.47
CA ALA A 219 -14.45 -1.66 -3.56
C ALA A 219 -13.52 -2.39 -4.51
N HIS A 220 -12.58 -1.65 -5.08
CA HIS A 220 -11.46 -2.22 -5.83
C HIS A 220 -10.20 -1.37 -5.63
N ASN A 221 -9.05 -1.97 -5.89
CA ASN A 221 -7.79 -1.24 -5.86
C ASN A 221 -7.30 -0.97 -7.27
N HIS A 222 -6.63 0.16 -7.45
CA HIS A 222 -5.82 0.42 -8.62
C HIS A 222 -4.34 0.15 -8.30
N PRO A 223 -3.70 -0.86 -8.90
CA PRO A 223 -2.28 -1.15 -8.68
C PRO A 223 -1.36 0.02 -9.07
N SER A 224 -1.80 0.89 -9.97
CA SER A 224 -1.11 2.13 -10.34
C SER A 224 -1.12 3.19 -9.23
N GLY A 225 -1.98 3.03 -8.20
CA GLY A 225 -2.23 4.02 -7.15
C GLY A 225 -3.15 5.18 -7.56
N ALA A 226 -3.64 5.22 -8.80
CA ALA A 226 -4.58 6.23 -9.27
C ALA A 226 -5.91 6.15 -8.50
N LEU A 227 -6.54 7.30 -8.27
CA LEU A 227 -7.84 7.40 -7.55
C LEU A 227 -8.99 7.78 -8.48
N GLU A 228 -8.68 8.22 -9.69
CA GLU A 228 -9.69 8.67 -10.64
C GLU A 228 -10.54 7.50 -11.13
N PRO A 229 -11.88 7.59 -10.99
CA PRO A 229 -12.79 6.56 -11.51
C PRO A 229 -12.69 6.44 -13.01
N SER A 230 -12.71 5.23 -13.51
CA SER A 230 -12.86 4.97 -14.96
C SER A 230 -14.34 5.01 -15.38
N PRO A 231 -14.64 5.19 -16.68
CA PRO A 231 -15.99 5.03 -17.19
C PRO A 231 -16.60 3.65 -16.91
N ALA A 232 -15.78 2.62 -16.81
CA ALA A 232 -16.20 1.27 -16.45
C ALA A 232 -16.65 1.20 -14.98
N ASP A 233 -15.96 1.91 -14.08
CA ASP A 233 -16.34 1.99 -12.66
C ASP A 233 -17.70 2.70 -12.48
N ASP A 234 -17.92 3.78 -13.21
CA ASP A 234 -19.21 4.47 -13.25
C ASP A 234 -20.32 3.57 -13.77
N PHE A 235 -20.06 2.84 -14.84
CA PHE A 235 -21.03 1.93 -15.44
C PHE A 235 -21.42 0.80 -14.49
N ILE A 236 -20.42 0.12 -13.92
CA ILE A 236 -20.69 -1.02 -13.01
C ILE A 236 -21.37 -0.56 -11.72
N THR A 237 -21.02 0.62 -11.20
CA THR A 237 -21.66 1.21 -10.01
C THR A 237 -23.14 1.42 -10.23
N ARG A 238 -23.53 2.11 -11.31
CA ARG A 238 -24.93 2.35 -11.65
C ARG A 238 -25.70 1.05 -11.86
N ARG A 239 -25.13 0.12 -12.61
CA ARG A 239 -25.76 -1.18 -12.89
C ARG A 239 -25.97 -2.02 -11.62
N LEU A 240 -24.99 -2.03 -10.71
CA LEU A 240 -25.12 -2.74 -9.42
C LEU A 240 -26.15 -2.06 -8.51
N LYS A 241 -26.16 -0.73 -8.45
CA LYS A 241 -27.16 0.03 -7.68
C LYS A 241 -28.59 -0.33 -8.11
N GLU A 242 -28.86 -0.32 -9.43
CA GLU A 242 -30.17 -0.67 -9.97
C GLU A 242 -30.54 -2.14 -9.67
N LEU A 243 -29.61 -3.06 -9.90
CA LEU A 243 -29.86 -4.50 -9.70
C LEU A 243 -30.11 -4.85 -8.24
N LEU A 244 -29.30 -4.33 -7.33
CA LEU A 244 -29.42 -4.58 -5.90
C LEU A 244 -30.71 -3.99 -5.31
N ALA A 245 -31.12 -2.80 -5.78
CA ALA A 245 -32.35 -2.17 -5.37
C ALA A 245 -33.61 -3.00 -5.68
N LEU A 246 -33.61 -3.79 -6.75
CA LEU A 246 -34.72 -4.69 -7.09
C LEU A 246 -34.90 -5.83 -6.06
N MET A 247 -33.89 -6.09 -5.24
CA MET A 247 -33.88 -7.13 -4.22
C MET A 247 -33.79 -6.53 -2.80
N ASP A 248 -34.17 -5.27 -2.65
CA ASP A 248 -34.14 -4.53 -1.38
C ASP A 248 -32.74 -4.47 -0.72
N VAL A 249 -31.67 -4.63 -1.49
CA VAL A 249 -30.28 -4.48 -1.05
C VAL A 249 -29.78 -3.10 -1.46
N ARG A 250 -29.29 -2.30 -0.51
CA ARG A 250 -28.81 -0.94 -0.79
C ARG A 250 -27.32 -0.93 -1.08
N LEU A 251 -26.90 -0.40 -2.22
CA LEU A 251 -25.50 -0.04 -2.46
C LEU A 251 -25.19 1.26 -1.69
N VAL A 252 -24.33 1.16 -0.66
CA VAL A 252 -23.98 2.27 0.24
C VAL A 252 -22.86 3.12 -0.34
N ASP A 253 -21.82 2.47 -0.87
CA ASP A 253 -20.69 3.15 -1.47
C ASP A 253 -19.98 2.27 -2.52
N HIS A 254 -19.21 2.92 -3.38
CA HIS A 254 -18.16 2.31 -4.19
C HIS A 254 -16.86 3.03 -3.87
N ILE A 255 -15.85 2.27 -3.43
CA ILE A 255 -14.59 2.82 -2.93
C ILE A 255 -13.44 2.34 -3.79
N ILE A 256 -12.69 3.28 -4.37
CA ILE A 256 -11.43 3.00 -5.07
C ILE A 256 -10.28 3.16 -4.07
N VAL A 257 -9.46 2.12 -3.95
CA VAL A 257 -8.30 2.10 -3.06
C VAL A 257 -7.04 2.40 -3.88
N GLY A 258 -6.49 3.59 -3.67
CA GLY A 258 -5.20 3.99 -4.22
C GLY A 258 -4.05 3.76 -3.25
N ASP A 259 -2.93 4.38 -3.53
CA ASP A 259 -1.69 4.20 -2.76
C ASP A 259 -1.78 4.76 -1.32
N SER A 260 -2.20 6.00 -1.16
CA SER A 260 -2.26 6.68 0.15
C SER A 260 -3.67 7.08 0.57
N ARG A 261 -4.64 7.07 -0.34
CA ARG A 261 -6.01 7.54 -0.12
C ARG A 261 -7.01 6.57 -0.75
N CYS A 262 -8.27 6.76 -0.38
CA CYS A 262 -9.42 6.15 -1.04
C CYS A 262 -10.26 7.23 -1.72
N TYR A 263 -10.97 6.85 -2.77
CA TYR A 263 -11.98 7.66 -3.43
C TYR A 263 -13.34 7.01 -3.18
N SER A 264 -14.31 7.77 -2.70
CA SER A 264 -15.67 7.32 -2.43
C SER A 264 -16.64 7.94 -3.44
N PHE A 265 -17.41 7.12 -4.10
CA PHE A 265 -18.46 7.58 -5.02
C PHE A 265 -19.57 8.31 -4.27
N ALA A 266 -19.92 7.85 -3.07
CA ALA A 266 -20.95 8.48 -2.24
C ALA A 266 -20.53 9.89 -1.79
N GLU A 267 -19.28 10.07 -1.32
CA GLU A 267 -18.76 11.39 -0.92
C GLU A 267 -18.71 12.40 -2.09
N HIS A 268 -18.60 11.89 -3.32
CA HIS A 268 -18.58 12.73 -4.54
C HIS A 268 -19.95 12.86 -5.21
N GLY A 269 -21.02 12.33 -4.60
CA GLY A 269 -22.39 12.44 -5.12
C GLY A 269 -22.64 11.64 -6.40
N LEU A 270 -21.87 10.58 -6.64
CA LEU A 270 -21.96 9.70 -7.82
C LEU A 270 -22.80 8.43 -7.57
N LEU A 271 -23.38 8.30 -6.37
CA LEU A 271 -24.21 7.17 -5.95
C LEU A 271 -25.66 7.54 -5.74
#